data_3fb427ec9d3b419c09e5e281cc7f4761
#
_entry.id   3fb427ec9d3b419c09e5e281cc7f4761
#
_cell.length_a   1.000
_cell.length_b   1.000
_cell.length_c   1.000
_cell.angle_alpha   90.00
_cell.angle_beta   90.00
_cell.angle_gamma   90.00
#
_symmetry.space_group_name_H-M   'P 1'
#
loop_
_entity.id
_entity.type
_entity.pdbx_description
1 polymer ?
#
loop_
_entity_poly.entity_id
_entity_poly.type
_entity_poly.pdbx_seq_one_letter_code
_entity_poly.pdbx_strand_id
1 'polypeptide(L)'
;MSRAAARLGYTQSAVSQQLQALERIVGVTLVTRSPGARSVELTEAGTQLLAHADAIAGHLESARADLAAFADGRTGELRIGAVPSVAAALVPALATELRSRAPRLTLAVSESYFPAELLERLAAGELDLVVAPEDEAREGLESETIMSDPYVLLVPAGDPLTQVGRKVTPSDLARRDLIGKDCGTASQRALSAALADYGLGTPRIRAHDLREVQALVRRGLGVAVVPRLLLDGPDPTIETLPVDHFVPDRRIVLTMRSNGARTAAVDFAAALIRARP
;
A
#
# COMPACT_ATOMS: atom_id res chain seq x y z
N MET A 1 14.02 -16.87 -25.10
CA MET A 1 13.06 -17.80 -25.75
C MET A 1 13.10 -19.21 -25.17
N SER A 2 14.23 -19.93 -25.14
CA SER A 2 14.30 -21.32 -24.65
C SER A 2 13.84 -21.53 -23.20
N ARG A 3 14.16 -20.58 -22.29
CA ARG A 3 13.67 -20.61 -20.91
C ARG A 3 12.14 -20.42 -20.81
N ALA A 4 11.58 -19.54 -21.62
CA ALA A 4 10.14 -19.31 -21.67
C ALA A 4 9.41 -20.55 -22.21
N ALA A 5 9.92 -21.15 -23.27
CA ALA A 5 9.40 -22.39 -23.86
C ALA A 5 9.37 -23.54 -22.82
N ALA A 6 10.47 -23.74 -22.09
CA ALA A 6 10.56 -24.75 -21.06
C ALA A 6 9.55 -24.51 -19.91
N ARG A 7 9.36 -23.26 -19.48
CA ARG A 7 8.37 -22.91 -18.42
C ARG A 7 6.93 -23.12 -18.87
N LEU A 8 6.65 -22.95 -20.16
CA LEU A 8 5.29 -23.06 -20.71
C LEU A 8 4.97 -24.48 -21.23
N GLY A 9 5.94 -25.40 -21.20
CA GLY A 9 5.77 -26.75 -21.77
C GLY A 9 5.70 -26.78 -23.30
N TYR A 10 6.23 -25.75 -23.98
CA TYR A 10 6.27 -25.64 -25.42
C TYR A 10 7.68 -25.76 -25.99
N THR A 11 7.77 -26.00 -27.30
CA THR A 11 9.04 -25.89 -28.01
C THR A 11 9.40 -24.44 -28.27
N GLN A 12 10.69 -24.12 -28.41
CA GLN A 12 11.15 -22.77 -28.75
C GLN A 12 10.55 -22.26 -30.09
N SER A 13 10.39 -23.17 -31.07
CA SER A 13 9.78 -22.85 -32.35
C SER A 13 8.30 -22.44 -32.22
N ALA A 14 7.54 -23.18 -31.37
CA ALA A 14 6.14 -22.85 -31.10
C ALA A 14 5.99 -21.47 -30.46
N VAL A 15 6.78 -21.15 -29.43
CA VAL A 15 6.77 -19.83 -28.79
C VAL A 15 7.14 -18.72 -29.79
N SER A 16 8.14 -18.98 -30.67
CA SER A 16 8.53 -18.01 -31.72
C SER A 16 7.41 -17.77 -32.73
N GLN A 17 6.71 -18.83 -33.16
CA GLN A 17 5.59 -18.72 -34.07
C GLN A 17 4.38 -17.98 -33.46
N GLN A 18 4.06 -18.26 -32.20
CA GLN A 18 2.98 -17.57 -31.48
C GLN A 18 3.28 -16.07 -31.34
N LEU A 19 4.53 -15.72 -31.01
CA LEU A 19 4.94 -14.33 -30.92
C LEU A 19 4.85 -13.60 -32.26
N GLN A 20 5.33 -14.22 -33.36
CA GLN A 20 5.18 -13.66 -34.69
C GLN A 20 3.71 -13.53 -35.13
N ALA A 21 2.86 -14.46 -34.73
CA ALA A 21 1.42 -14.36 -34.98
C ALA A 21 0.81 -13.18 -34.23
N LEU A 22 1.20 -12.97 -32.99
CA LEU A 22 0.76 -11.82 -32.19
C LEU A 22 1.23 -10.49 -32.82
N GLU A 23 2.49 -10.37 -33.21
CA GLU A 23 3.02 -9.19 -33.88
C GLU A 23 2.27 -8.87 -35.18
N ARG A 24 1.88 -9.90 -35.93
CA ARG A 24 1.04 -9.72 -37.14
C ARG A 24 -0.35 -9.21 -36.83
N ILE A 25 -0.95 -9.68 -35.72
CA ILE A 25 -2.30 -9.26 -35.30
C ILE A 25 -2.28 -7.82 -34.82
N VAL A 26 -1.30 -7.43 -34.00
CA VAL A 26 -1.21 -6.07 -33.45
C VAL A 26 -0.54 -5.08 -34.40
N GLY A 27 0.09 -5.55 -35.49
CA GLY A 27 0.68 -4.72 -36.53
C GLY A 27 2.00 -4.04 -36.16
N VAL A 28 2.61 -4.38 -35.01
CA VAL A 28 3.86 -3.79 -34.55
C VAL A 28 4.80 -4.88 -34.00
N THR A 29 6.11 -4.61 -34.10
CA THR A 29 7.13 -5.49 -33.50
C THR A 29 7.14 -5.33 -31.96
N LEU A 30 7.02 -6.44 -31.25
CA LEU A 30 6.98 -6.46 -29.79
C LEU A 30 8.32 -6.81 -29.15
N VAL A 31 9.18 -7.52 -29.90
CA VAL A 31 10.49 -7.93 -29.41
C VAL A 31 11.59 -7.64 -30.42
N THR A 32 12.76 -7.26 -29.93
CA THR A 32 13.98 -7.10 -30.71
C THR A 32 14.98 -8.22 -30.42
N ARG A 33 15.79 -8.55 -31.39
CA ARG A 33 16.94 -9.47 -31.26
C ARG A 33 18.20 -8.70 -31.64
N SER A 34 19.05 -8.42 -30.68
CA SER A 34 20.36 -7.86 -31.00
C SER A 34 21.24 -8.92 -31.68
N PRO A 35 21.92 -8.60 -32.75
CA PRO A 35 22.86 -9.52 -33.42
C PRO A 35 23.92 -9.99 -32.39
N GLY A 36 24.02 -11.33 -32.17
CA GLY A 36 24.96 -11.93 -31.23
C GLY A 36 24.45 -12.04 -29.78
N ALA A 37 23.32 -11.46 -29.41
CA ALA A 37 22.75 -11.61 -28.07
C ALA A 37 21.93 -12.89 -27.92
N ARG A 38 22.13 -13.60 -26.79
CA ARG A 38 21.32 -14.78 -26.40
C ARG A 38 19.97 -14.38 -25.77
N SER A 39 19.71 -13.09 -25.60
CA SER A 39 18.49 -12.54 -25.01
C SER A 39 17.61 -11.85 -26.06
N VAL A 40 16.32 -11.87 -25.80
CA VAL A 40 15.30 -11.13 -26.56
C VAL A 40 14.84 -10.00 -25.63
N GLU A 41 14.79 -8.78 -26.15
CA GLU A 41 14.36 -7.59 -25.43
C GLU A 41 13.00 -7.13 -25.94
N LEU A 42 12.19 -6.55 -25.06
CA LEU A 42 10.91 -5.95 -25.43
C LEU A 42 11.17 -4.61 -26.12
N THR A 43 10.36 -4.31 -27.13
CA THR A 43 10.23 -2.96 -27.66
C THR A 43 9.38 -2.11 -26.72
N GLU A 44 9.28 -0.80 -26.96
CA GLU A 44 8.36 0.07 -26.24
C GLU A 44 6.90 -0.43 -26.37
N ALA A 45 6.48 -0.78 -27.60
CA ALA A 45 5.19 -1.40 -27.85
C ALA A 45 5.02 -2.75 -27.14
N GLY A 46 6.10 -3.55 -27.07
CA GLY A 46 6.12 -4.81 -26.32
C GLY A 46 5.92 -4.60 -24.82
N THR A 47 6.54 -3.57 -24.26
CA THR A 47 6.39 -3.20 -22.84
C THR A 47 4.96 -2.73 -22.53
N GLN A 48 4.38 -1.89 -23.40
CA GLN A 48 2.99 -1.45 -23.25
C GLN A 48 2.01 -2.63 -23.37
N LEU A 49 2.18 -3.50 -24.36
CA LEU A 49 1.33 -4.66 -24.52
C LEU A 49 1.45 -5.64 -23.36
N LEU A 50 2.65 -5.80 -22.77
CA LEU A 50 2.84 -6.64 -21.60
C LEU A 50 2.05 -6.11 -20.40
N ALA A 51 2.07 -4.80 -20.15
CA ALA A 51 1.28 -4.18 -19.08
C ALA A 51 -0.23 -4.43 -19.26
N HIS A 52 -0.74 -4.32 -20.49
CA HIS A 52 -2.14 -4.66 -20.78
C HIS A 52 -2.42 -6.16 -20.64
N ALA A 53 -1.49 -7.02 -21.06
CA ALA A 53 -1.64 -8.47 -20.90
C ALA A 53 -1.68 -8.90 -19.43
N ASP A 54 -0.85 -8.29 -18.61
CA ASP A 54 -0.83 -8.54 -17.14
C ASP A 54 -2.16 -8.09 -16.51
N ALA A 55 -2.70 -6.94 -16.91
CA ALA A 55 -4.01 -6.47 -16.46
C ALA A 55 -5.14 -7.43 -16.87
N ILE A 56 -5.15 -7.91 -18.12
CA ILE A 56 -6.13 -8.88 -18.61
C ILE A 56 -6.01 -10.22 -17.85
N ALA A 57 -4.79 -10.69 -17.60
CA ALA A 57 -4.55 -11.91 -16.84
C ALA A 57 -5.08 -11.75 -15.40
N GLY A 58 -4.83 -10.61 -14.74
CA GLY A 58 -5.37 -10.31 -13.43
C GLY A 58 -6.90 -10.29 -13.41
N HIS A 59 -7.55 -9.70 -14.40
CA HIS A 59 -9.01 -9.72 -14.53
C HIS A 59 -9.55 -11.12 -14.77
N LEU A 60 -8.87 -11.96 -15.53
CA LEU A 60 -9.27 -13.35 -15.77
C LEU A 60 -9.19 -14.20 -14.49
N GLU A 61 -8.14 -14.03 -13.71
CA GLU A 61 -8.02 -14.70 -12.40
C GLU A 61 -9.09 -14.20 -11.41
N SER A 62 -9.40 -12.89 -11.41
CA SER A 62 -10.56 -12.38 -10.67
C SER A 62 -11.87 -13.05 -11.10
N ALA A 63 -12.14 -13.13 -12.40
CA ALA A 63 -13.35 -13.78 -12.91
C ALA A 63 -13.43 -15.26 -12.54
N ARG A 64 -12.31 -15.98 -12.55
CA ARG A 64 -12.26 -17.38 -12.09
C ARG A 64 -12.54 -17.52 -10.58
N ALA A 65 -11.96 -16.61 -9.77
CA ALA A 65 -12.24 -16.57 -8.35
C ALA A 65 -13.72 -16.24 -8.07
N ASP A 66 -14.31 -15.33 -8.84
CA ASP A 66 -15.72 -14.97 -8.76
C ASP A 66 -16.63 -16.16 -9.07
N LEU A 67 -16.34 -16.92 -10.14
CA LEU A 67 -17.09 -18.12 -10.50
C LEU A 67 -16.93 -19.24 -9.46
N ALA A 68 -15.75 -19.41 -8.90
CA ALA A 68 -15.52 -20.37 -7.82
C ALA A 68 -16.27 -19.97 -6.53
N ALA A 69 -16.34 -18.67 -6.24
CA ALA A 69 -17.08 -18.13 -5.10
C ALA A 69 -18.60 -18.29 -5.24
N PHE A 70 -19.12 -18.33 -6.48
CA PHE A 70 -20.55 -18.59 -6.74
C PHE A 70 -20.98 -19.99 -6.28
N ALA A 71 -20.08 -20.97 -6.33
CA ALA A 71 -20.41 -22.36 -5.97
C ALA A 71 -20.62 -22.55 -4.45
N ASP A 72 -19.94 -21.78 -3.58
CA ASP A 72 -19.94 -21.99 -2.13
C ASP A 72 -20.08 -20.70 -1.28
N GLY A 73 -20.01 -19.52 -1.85
CA GLY A 73 -20.15 -18.19 -1.19
C GLY A 73 -19.14 -17.86 -0.09
N ARG A 74 -18.25 -18.79 0.29
CA ARG A 74 -17.31 -18.65 1.41
C ARG A 74 -15.95 -19.32 1.16
N THR A 75 -15.63 -19.64 -0.08
CA THR A 75 -14.37 -20.25 -0.49
C THR A 75 -13.67 -19.36 -1.50
N GLY A 76 -12.35 -19.38 -1.53
CA GLY A 76 -11.56 -18.62 -2.47
C GLY A 76 -10.43 -17.85 -1.77
N GLU A 77 -9.91 -16.84 -2.44
CA GLU A 77 -8.89 -15.97 -1.93
C GLU A 77 -9.37 -14.51 -1.95
N LEU A 78 -9.19 -13.81 -0.83
CA LEU A 78 -9.39 -12.38 -0.69
C LEU A 78 -8.03 -11.70 -0.67
N ARG A 79 -7.73 -10.89 -1.67
CA ARG A 79 -6.45 -10.21 -1.87
C ARG A 79 -6.55 -8.74 -1.45
N ILE A 80 -5.93 -8.41 -0.33
CA ILE A 80 -5.96 -7.07 0.24
C ILE A 80 -4.62 -6.38 0.06
N GLY A 81 -4.64 -5.16 -0.46
CA GLY A 81 -3.51 -4.24 -0.43
C GLY A 81 -3.61 -3.30 0.77
N ALA A 82 -2.53 -3.11 1.52
CA ALA A 82 -2.50 -2.13 2.59
C ALA A 82 -1.10 -1.55 2.79
N VAL A 83 -1.02 -0.32 3.32
CA VAL A 83 0.26 0.18 3.83
C VAL A 83 0.57 -0.51 5.17
N PRO A 84 1.86 -0.70 5.55
CA PRO A 84 2.22 -1.49 6.73
C PRO A 84 1.51 -1.08 8.03
N SER A 85 1.34 0.23 8.29
CA SER A 85 0.65 0.73 9.47
C SER A 85 -0.83 0.32 9.53
N VAL A 86 -1.49 0.31 8.39
CA VAL A 86 -2.90 -0.09 8.27
C VAL A 86 -3.01 -1.60 8.31
N ALA A 87 -2.10 -2.33 7.66
CA ALA A 87 -2.07 -3.78 7.71
C ALA A 87 -1.93 -4.28 9.15
N ALA A 88 -0.97 -3.75 9.91
CA ALA A 88 -0.78 -4.11 11.32
C ALA A 88 -2.03 -3.87 12.18
N ALA A 89 -2.72 -2.76 11.98
CA ALA A 89 -3.92 -2.41 12.75
C ALA A 89 -5.17 -3.20 12.33
N LEU A 90 -5.35 -3.46 11.02
CA LEU A 90 -6.59 -3.97 10.45
C LEU A 90 -6.58 -5.50 10.28
N VAL A 91 -5.48 -6.05 9.74
CA VAL A 91 -5.43 -7.45 9.29
C VAL A 91 -5.68 -8.46 10.41
N PRO A 92 -5.11 -8.34 11.63
CA PRO A 92 -5.31 -9.34 12.68
C PRO A 92 -6.77 -9.53 13.05
N ALA A 93 -7.47 -8.44 13.14
CA ALA A 93 -8.86 -8.45 13.53
C ALA A 93 -9.77 -8.86 12.36
N LEU A 94 -9.47 -8.46 11.13
CA LEU A 94 -10.16 -8.95 9.93
C LEU A 94 -9.97 -10.46 9.77
N ALA A 95 -8.75 -10.97 9.94
CA ALA A 95 -8.45 -12.40 9.87
C ALA A 95 -9.23 -13.20 10.94
N THR A 96 -9.39 -12.65 12.15
CA THR A 96 -10.18 -13.29 13.20
C THR A 96 -11.65 -13.43 12.81
N GLU A 97 -12.25 -12.38 12.27
CA GLU A 97 -13.64 -12.38 11.81
C GLU A 97 -13.82 -13.31 10.58
N LEU A 98 -12.92 -13.25 9.62
CA LEU A 98 -12.97 -14.12 8.45
C LEU A 98 -12.86 -15.60 8.86
N ARG A 99 -11.97 -15.93 9.78
CA ARG A 99 -11.81 -17.31 10.27
C ARG A 99 -13.08 -17.85 10.90
N SER A 100 -13.84 -17.02 11.62
CA SER A 100 -15.09 -17.43 12.25
C SER A 100 -16.26 -17.55 11.27
N ARG A 101 -16.35 -16.64 10.30
CA ARG A 101 -17.52 -16.50 9.42
C ARG A 101 -17.33 -17.09 8.02
N ALA A 102 -16.08 -17.20 7.56
CA ALA A 102 -15.71 -17.74 6.26
C ALA A 102 -14.42 -18.58 6.35
N PRO A 103 -14.45 -19.73 7.07
CA PRO A 103 -13.25 -20.49 7.42
C PRO A 103 -12.49 -21.11 6.23
N ARG A 104 -13.12 -21.12 5.05
CA ARG A 104 -12.51 -21.60 3.79
C ARG A 104 -11.97 -20.47 2.92
N LEU A 105 -12.10 -19.21 3.36
CA LEU A 105 -11.57 -18.06 2.63
C LEU A 105 -10.11 -17.85 3.02
N THR A 106 -9.22 -17.84 2.05
CA THR A 106 -7.83 -17.48 2.24
C THR A 106 -7.69 -15.96 2.20
N LEU A 107 -7.00 -15.38 3.17
CA LEU A 107 -6.65 -13.96 3.18
C LEU A 107 -5.20 -13.79 2.72
N ALA A 108 -5.01 -13.15 1.56
CA ALA A 108 -3.71 -12.76 1.04
C ALA A 108 -3.53 -11.24 1.25
N VAL A 109 -2.47 -10.85 1.94
CA VAL A 109 -2.16 -9.45 2.22
C VAL A 109 -0.91 -9.05 1.46
N SER A 110 -1.00 -7.97 0.71
CA SER A 110 0.12 -7.35 0.01
C SER A 110 0.40 -5.99 0.61
N GLU A 111 1.63 -5.73 0.98
CA GLU A 111 2.04 -4.47 1.57
C GLU A 111 2.89 -3.65 0.60
N SER A 112 2.66 -2.35 0.58
CA SER A 112 3.56 -1.36 -0.01
C SER A 112 3.50 -0.06 0.80
N TYR A 113 4.63 0.63 0.91
CA TYR A 113 4.67 1.99 1.46
C TYR A 113 4.03 3.02 0.52
N PHE A 114 3.81 2.67 -0.75
CA PHE A 114 3.29 3.56 -1.78
C PHE A 114 1.85 3.17 -2.14
N PRO A 115 0.83 3.92 -1.69
CA PRO A 115 -0.57 3.65 -2.05
C PRO A 115 -0.79 3.55 -3.56
N ALA A 116 -0.07 4.36 -4.35
CA ALA A 116 -0.15 4.36 -5.80
C ALA A 116 0.10 2.97 -6.42
N GLU A 117 1.11 2.23 -5.95
CA GLU A 117 1.40 0.86 -6.41
C GLU A 117 0.26 -0.11 -6.09
N LEU A 118 -0.32 0.01 -4.90
CA LEU A 118 -1.45 -0.82 -4.49
C LEU A 118 -2.70 -0.53 -5.34
N LEU A 119 -2.94 0.74 -5.66
CA LEU A 119 -4.05 1.16 -6.51
C LEU A 119 -3.87 0.70 -7.96
N GLU A 120 -2.64 0.68 -8.48
CA GLU A 120 -2.34 0.09 -9.80
C GLU A 120 -2.66 -1.40 -9.84
N ARG A 121 -2.24 -2.14 -8.84
CA ARG A 121 -2.53 -3.58 -8.71
C ARG A 121 -4.03 -3.85 -8.51
N LEU A 122 -4.74 -2.97 -7.80
CA LEU A 122 -6.20 -3.04 -7.67
C LEU A 122 -6.89 -2.83 -9.03
N ALA A 123 -6.46 -1.82 -9.79
CA ALA A 123 -6.98 -1.55 -11.13
C ALA A 123 -6.70 -2.71 -12.09
N ALA A 124 -5.52 -3.34 -12.00
CA ALA A 124 -5.15 -4.53 -12.77
C ALA A 124 -5.89 -5.81 -12.34
N GLY A 125 -6.69 -5.79 -11.26
CA GLY A 125 -7.38 -6.97 -10.73
C GLY A 125 -6.50 -7.96 -9.96
N GLU A 126 -5.27 -7.57 -9.63
CA GLU A 126 -4.39 -8.37 -8.78
C GLU A 126 -4.78 -8.29 -7.31
N LEU A 127 -5.45 -7.22 -6.90
CA LEU A 127 -6.02 -7.01 -5.58
C LEU A 127 -7.54 -6.86 -5.69
N ASP A 128 -8.24 -7.18 -4.63
CA ASP A 128 -9.70 -7.09 -4.55
C ASP A 128 -10.14 -5.81 -3.83
N LEU A 129 -9.38 -5.37 -2.83
CA LEU A 129 -9.56 -4.10 -2.15
C LEU A 129 -8.20 -3.57 -1.65
N VAL A 130 -8.15 -2.25 -1.43
CA VAL A 130 -6.98 -1.57 -0.86
C VAL A 130 -7.42 -0.72 0.33
N VAL A 131 -6.67 -0.79 1.43
CA VAL A 131 -6.85 0.10 2.58
C VAL A 131 -5.54 0.85 2.83
N ALA A 132 -5.58 2.14 2.59
CA ALA A 132 -4.38 2.96 2.60
C ALA A 132 -4.73 4.42 2.95
N PRO A 133 -3.74 5.27 3.28
CA PRO A 133 -3.96 6.72 3.27
C PRO A 133 -4.47 7.18 1.91
N GLU A 134 -5.38 8.16 1.94
CA GLU A 134 -5.92 8.76 0.73
C GLU A 134 -4.79 9.20 -0.22
N ASP A 135 -4.96 8.92 -1.48
CA ASP A 135 -4.08 9.30 -2.58
C ASP A 135 -4.93 9.93 -3.71
N GLU A 136 -4.32 10.26 -4.82
CA GLU A 136 -5.01 10.82 -5.96
C GLU A 136 -6.11 9.89 -6.48
N ALA A 137 -7.26 10.46 -6.82
CA ALA A 137 -8.38 9.72 -7.38
C ALA A 137 -7.98 9.08 -8.73
N ARG A 138 -8.41 7.85 -8.95
CA ARG A 138 -8.14 7.11 -10.19
C ARG A 138 -9.44 6.67 -10.86
N GLU A 139 -9.45 6.77 -12.17
CA GLU A 139 -10.60 6.31 -12.97
C GLU A 139 -10.83 4.81 -12.75
N GLY A 140 -12.09 4.42 -12.61
CA GLY A 140 -12.48 3.02 -12.38
C GLY A 140 -12.31 2.53 -10.94
N LEU A 141 -11.87 3.39 -10.00
CA LEU A 141 -11.76 3.09 -8.58
C LEU A 141 -12.68 4.00 -7.76
N GLU A 142 -13.27 3.45 -6.72
CA GLU A 142 -14.08 4.16 -5.73
C GLU A 142 -13.41 4.06 -4.37
N SER A 143 -13.27 5.21 -3.71
CA SER A 143 -12.67 5.31 -2.38
C SER A 143 -13.67 5.90 -1.40
N GLU A 144 -13.70 5.34 -0.20
CA GLU A 144 -14.47 5.87 0.93
C GLU A 144 -13.58 5.99 2.17
N THR A 145 -13.73 7.08 2.91
CA THR A 145 -13.00 7.26 4.18
C THR A 145 -13.58 6.33 5.24
N ILE A 146 -12.73 5.51 5.84
CA ILE A 146 -13.13 4.56 6.90
C ILE A 146 -12.66 4.97 8.28
N MET A 147 -11.55 5.73 8.38
CA MET A 147 -11.04 6.23 9.65
C MET A 147 -10.14 7.44 9.46
N SER A 148 -9.97 8.22 10.53
CA SER A 148 -8.94 9.24 10.67
C SER A 148 -7.78 8.68 11.49
N ASP A 149 -6.55 8.97 11.07
CA ASP A 149 -5.34 8.56 11.76
C ASP A 149 -4.52 9.80 12.11
N PRO A 150 -4.60 10.27 13.35
CA PRO A 150 -3.92 11.46 13.78
C PRO A 150 -2.41 11.26 13.82
N TYR A 151 -1.68 12.36 13.60
CA TYR A 151 -0.25 12.40 13.90
C TYR A 151 -0.01 12.65 15.37
N VAL A 152 1.05 12.05 15.89
CA VAL A 152 1.55 12.26 17.25
C VAL A 152 3.04 12.59 17.22
N LEU A 153 3.47 13.38 18.21
CA LEU A 153 4.87 13.64 18.45
C LEU A 153 5.44 12.56 19.36
N LEU A 154 6.50 11.91 18.95
CA LEU A 154 7.30 11.00 19.76
C LEU A 154 8.40 11.79 20.46
N VAL A 155 8.50 11.65 21.78
CA VAL A 155 9.54 12.22 22.62
C VAL A 155 10.10 11.14 23.56
N PRO A 156 11.34 11.27 24.04
CA PRO A 156 11.86 10.39 25.08
C PRO A 156 10.99 10.46 26.37
N ALA A 157 10.91 9.38 27.10
CA ALA A 157 10.22 9.37 28.39
C ALA A 157 10.83 10.42 29.34
N GLY A 158 9.97 11.18 30.00
CA GLY A 158 10.37 12.28 30.92
C GLY A 158 10.80 13.56 30.21
N ASP A 159 10.53 13.71 28.91
CA ASP A 159 10.77 14.96 28.18
C ASP A 159 9.96 16.11 28.81
N PRO A 160 10.51 17.33 28.92
CA PRO A 160 9.77 18.48 29.49
C PRO A 160 8.44 18.79 28.78
N LEU A 161 8.25 18.36 27.54
CA LEU A 161 6.98 18.52 26.81
C LEU A 161 5.86 17.66 27.37
N THR A 162 6.16 16.62 28.17
CA THR A 162 5.17 15.69 28.72
C THR A 162 4.48 16.21 29.98
N GLN A 163 4.84 17.40 30.45
CA GLN A 163 4.21 18.00 31.62
C GLN A 163 2.69 18.13 31.45
N VAL A 164 1.97 17.73 32.47
CA VAL A 164 0.49 17.70 32.46
C VAL A 164 -0.09 19.08 32.10
N GLY A 165 -1.03 19.09 31.16
CA GLY A 165 -1.74 20.30 30.72
C GLY A 165 -0.99 21.17 29.68
N ARG A 166 0.23 20.80 29.32
CA ARG A 166 0.98 21.49 28.27
C ARG A 166 0.55 20.98 26.89
N LYS A 167 0.21 21.92 25.98
CA LYS A 167 0.05 21.63 24.56
C LYS A 167 1.38 21.86 23.84
N VAL A 168 1.74 20.91 23.00
CA VAL A 168 2.89 21.04 22.10
C VAL A 168 2.61 22.15 21.08
N THR A 169 3.58 23.00 20.82
CA THR A 169 3.47 24.06 19.83
C THR A 169 4.50 23.87 18.70
N PRO A 170 4.28 24.42 17.51
CA PRO A 170 5.30 24.41 16.46
C PRO A 170 6.64 25.00 16.91
N SER A 171 6.63 26.01 17.79
CA SER A 171 7.85 26.62 18.36
C SER A 171 8.64 25.64 19.25
N ASP A 172 7.97 24.67 19.87
CA ASP A 172 8.66 23.62 20.63
C ASP A 172 9.42 22.68 19.72
N LEU A 173 8.85 22.35 18.54
CA LEU A 173 9.50 21.53 17.53
C LEU A 173 10.67 22.28 16.87
N ALA A 174 10.54 23.58 16.63
CA ALA A 174 11.59 24.39 16.01
C ALA A 174 12.90 24.44 16.84
N ARG A 175 12.84 24.12 18.12
CA ARG A 175 14.00 24.06 19.03
C ARG A 175 14.60 22.66 19.17
N ARG A 176 14.12 21.70 18.39
CA ARG A 176 14.50 20.30 18.48
C ARG A 176 15.03 19.80 17.14
N ASP A 177 15.91 18.84 17.20
CA ASP A 177 16.27 18.07 16.01
C ASP A 177 15.10 17.18 15.62
N LEU A 178 14.55 17.39 14.43
CA LEU A 178 13.48 16.56 13.89
C LEU A 178 14.08 15.31 13.26
N ILE A 179 13.47 14.18 13.56
CA ILE A 179 13.72 12.90 12.91
C ILE A 179 12.56 12.66 11.96
N GLY A 180 12.84 12.56 10.68
CA GLY A 180 11.83 12.33 9.65
C GLY A 180 11.85 10.91 9.14
N LYS A 181 10.71 10.46 8.63
CA LYS A 181 10.63 9.23 7.84
C LYS A 181 10.82 9.58 6.36
N ASP A 182 11.80 8.96 5.72
CA ASP A 182 12.09 9.17 4.29
C ASP A 182 11.43 8.07 3.45
N CYS A 183 10.20 8.30 3.04
CA CYS A 183 9.46 7.33 2.23
C CYS A 183 8.80 7.93 0.97
N GLY A 184 8.92 9.24 0.72
CA GLY A 184 8.41 9.89 -0.49
C GLY A 184 6.89 9.74 -0.77
N THR A 185 6.12 9.30 0.23
CA THR A 185 4.68 9.08 0.09
C THR A 185 3.88 10.38 0.10
N ALA A 186 2.65 10.37 -0.43
CA ALA A 186 1.74 11.51 -0.36
C ALA A 186 1.52 11.98 1.08
N SER A 187 1.31 11.06 2.04
CA SER A 187 1.19 11.39 3.46
C SER A 187 2.43 12.07 4.02
N GLN A 188 3.63 11.63 3.62
CA GLN A 188 4.87 12.27 4.07
C GLN A 188 5.03 13.67 3.47
N ARG A 189 4.68 13.85 2.20
CA ARG A 189 4.69 15.18 1.57
C ARG A 189 3.70 16.13 2.25
N ALA A 190 2.48 15.66 2.56
CA ALA A 190 1.47 16.44 3.26
C ALA A 190 1.93 16.85 4.66
N LEU A 191 2.52 15.91 5.43
CA LEU A 191 3.13 16.21 6.73
C LEU A 191 4.24 17.25 6.61
N SER A 192 5.15 17.07 5.65
CA SER A 192 6.26 18.00 5.43
C SER A 192 5.77 19.40 5.06
N ALA A 193 4.74 19.51 4.23
CA ALA A 193 4.11 20.78 3.89
C ALA A 193 3.47 21.44 5.12
N ALA A 194 2.68 20.69 5.90
CA ALA A 194 2.06 21.21 7.12
C ALA A 194 3.10 21.70 8.16
N LEU A 195 4.23 21.02 8.29
CA LEU A 195 5.32 21.45 9.17
C LEU A 195 6.07 22.66 8.60
N ALA A 196 6.24 22.75 7.29
CA ALA A 196 6.90 23.88 6.63
C ALA A 196 6.12 25.19 6.80
N ASP A 197 4.79 25.17 6.88
CA ASP A 197 3.93 26.34 7.15
C ASP A 197 4.28 27.00 8.50
N TYR A 198 4.89 26.26 9.41
CA TYR A 198 5.39 26.76 10.71
C TYR A 198 6.90 27.00 10.73
N GLY A 199 7.56 27.01 9.58
CA GLY A 199 9.01 27.19 9.48
C GLY A 199 9.83 26.01 9.98
N LEU A 200 9.21 24.83 10.14
CA LEU A 200 9.91 23.61 10.53
C LEU A 200 10.57 23.01 9.28
N GLY A 201 11.90 23.07 9.28
CA GLY A 201 12.70 22.66 8.13
C GLY A 201 12.78 21.16 7.90
N THR A 202 13.60 20.79 6.92
CA THR A 202 13.89 19.38 6.61
C THR A 202 14.49 18.67 7.82
N PRO A 203 14.01 17.47 8.16
CA PRO A 203 14.59 16.69 9.25
C PRO A 203 16.09 16.47 9.08
N ARG A 204 16.84 16.67 10.16
CA ARG A 204 18.29 16.48 10.18
C ARG A 204 18.69 15.01 10.08
N ILE A 205 17.87 14.13 10.65
CA ILE A 205 18.04 12.68 10.56
C ILE A 205 16.82 12.13 9.81
N ARG A 206 17.06 11.27 8.82
CA ARG A 206 16.01 10.57 8.08
C ARG A 206 16.19 9.08 8.25
N ALA A 207 15.10 8.38 8.58
CA ALA A 207 15.05 6.95 8.78
C ALA A 207 13.95 6.35 7.90
N HIS A 208 14.11 5.11 7.47
CA HIS A 208 13.13 4.44 6.62
C HIS A 208 12.06 3.69 7.43
N ASP A 209 12.43 3.22 8.61
CA ASP A 209 11.62 2.34 9.45
C ASP A 209 11.23 3.05 10.75
N LEU A 210 10.02 2.74 11.26
CA LEU A 210 9.57 3.25 12.55
C LEU A 210 10.48 2.82 13.71
N ARG A 211 11.00 1.59 13.68
CA ARG A 211 11.89 1.10 14.74
C ARG A 211 13.17 1.90 14.82
N GLU A 212 13.70 2.33 13.67
CA GLU A 212 14.84 3.24 13.62
C GLU A 212 14.49 4.60 14.22
N VAL A 213 13.33 5.17 13.82
CA VAL A 213 12.81 6.43 14.38
C VAL A 213 12.68 6.33 15.91
N GLN A 214 12.02 5.28 16.40
CA GLN A 214 11.86 5.05 17.84
C GLN A 214 13.20 4.88 18.56
N ALA A 215 14.15 4.17 17.95
CA ALA A 215 15.49 3.99 18.52
C ALA A 215 16.27 5.30 18.63
N LEU A 216 16.12 6.19 17.66
CA LEU A 216 16.73 7.51 17.66
C LEU A 216 16.10 8.43 18.72
N VAL A 217 14.75 8.44 18.78
CA VAL A 217 13.99 9.19 19.81
C VAL A 217 14.37 8.71 21.22
N ARG A 218 14.39 7.41 21.45
CA ARG A 218 14.75 6.79 22.73
C ARG A 218 16.13 7.23 23.24
N ARG A 219 17.06 7.48 22.33
CA ARG A 219 18.42 7.96 22.64
C ARG A 219 18.52 9.49 22.79
N GLY A 220 17.40 10.20 22.68
CA GLY A 220 17.38 11.66 22.78
C GLY A 220 18.04 12.37 21.60
N LEU A 221 18.16 11.70 20.44
CA LEU A 221 18.79 12.31 19.25
C LEU A 221 17.85 13.24 18.48
N GLY A 222 16.59 13.33 18.92
CA GLY A 222 15.58 14.20 18.36
C GLY A 222 14.17 13.74 18.72
N VAL A 223 13.21 14.37 18.09
CA VAL A 223 11.78 14.08 18.22
C VAL A 223 11.19 13.79 16.83
N ALA A 224 10.10 13.03 16.75
CA ALA A 224 9.51 12.64 15.48
C ALA A 224 8.00 12.83 15.46
N VAL A 225 7.45 13.33 14.37
CA VAL A 225 6.01 13.35 14.11
C VAL A 225 5.66 12.16 13.22
N VAL A 226 4.83 11.26 13.74
CA VAL A 226 4.47 10.01 13.06
C VAL A 226 2.96 9.77 13.14
N PRO A 227 2.37 9.04 12.18
CA PRO A 227 0.98 8.60 12.29
C PRO A 227 0.78 7.65 13.47
N ARG A 228 -0.34 7.80 14.18
CA ARG A 228 -0.63 6.99 15.37
C ARG A 228 -0.74 5.49 15.08
N LEU A 229 -1.30 5.12 13.93
CA LEU A 229 -1.40 3.71 13.50
C LEU A 229 -0.05 3.01 13.27
N LEU A 230 1.06 3.75 13.21
CA LEU A 230 2.38 3.15 13.16
C LEU A 230 2.85 2.57 14.50
N LEU A 231 2.19 2.90 15.61
CA LEU A 231 2.65 2.55 16.95
C LEU A 231 2.04 1.23 17.42
N ASP A 232 2.87 0.24 17.67
CA ASP A 232 2.50 -1.10 18.13
C ASP A 232 2.33 -1.18 19.66
N GLY A 233 1.50 -0.29 20.23
CA GLY A 233 1.25 -0.27 21.66
C GLY A 233 2.21 0.64 22.46
N PRO A 234 2.11 0.63 23.80
CA PRO A 234 2.89 1.51 24.66
C PRO A 234 4.36 1.08 24.75
N ASP A 235 5.26 2.01 24.51
CA ASP A 235 6.70 1.87 24.77
C ASP A 235 7.04 2.71 26.02
N PRO A 236 7.47 2.12 27.15
CA PRO A 236 7.75 2.86 28.37
C PRO A 236 8.92 3.84 28.26
N THR A 237 9.68 3.77 27.18
CA THR A 237 10.85 4.63 26.93
C THR A 237 10.55 5.81 26.01
N ILE A 238 9.34 5.88 25.48
CA ILE A 238 8.87 6.91 24.55
C ILE A 238 7.48 7.35 24.99
N GLU A 239 7.25 8.65 24.99
CA GLU A 239 5.93 9.24 25.19
C GLU A 239 5.39 9.81 23.89
N THR A 240 4.07 9.80 23.76
CA THR A 240 3.35 10.34 22.60
C THR A 240 2.53 11.54 23.00
N LEU A 241 2.69 12.63 22.25
CA LEU A 241 1.96 13.88 22.51
C LEU A 241 1.11 14.25 21.28
N PRO A 242 -0.14 14.74 21.49
CA PRO A 242 -1.00 15.15 20.40
C PRO A 242 -0.46 16.39 19.69
N VAL A 243 -0.58 16.41 18.36
CA VAL A 243 -0.22 17.52 17.48
C VAL A 243 -1.34 17.86 16.47
N ASP A 244 -2.52 17.30 16.66
CA ASP A 244 -3.74 17.43 15.84
C ASP A 244 -4.21 18.87 15.66
N HIS A 245 -3.85 19.77 16.53
CA HIS A 245 -4.21 21.18 16.47
C HIS A 245 -3.36 22.01 15.48
N PHE A 246 -2.30 21.44 14.89
CA PHE A 246 -1.48 22.08 13.84
C PHE A 246 -0.98 21.12 12.76
N VAL A 247 -1.18 19.83 12.92
CA VAL A 247 -0.91 18.82 11.88
C VAL A 247 -2.23 18.12 11.55
N PRO A 248 -2.75 18.24 10.34
CA PRO A 248 -4.00 17.59 9.95
C PRO A 248 -3.84 16.07 9.94
N ASP A 249 -4.90 15.38 10.37
CA ASP A 249 -4.96 13.92 10.33
C ASP A 249 -4.82 13.40 8.89
N ARG A 250 -4.30 12.20 8.75
CA ARG A 250 -4.39 11.49 7.48
C ARG A 250 -5.69 10.69 7.42
N ARG A 251 -6.38 10.76 6.31
CA ARG A 251 -7.57 9.94 6.06
C ARG A 251 -7.16 8.58 5.55
N ILE A 252 -7.66 7.54 6.17
CA ILE A 252 -7.52 6.17 5.68
C ILE A 252 -8.78 5.83 4.90
N VAL A 253 -8.57 5.39 3.67
CA VAL A 253 -9.66 5.06 2.74
C VAL A 253 -9.65 3.58 2.39
N LEU A 254 -10.84 3.04 2.22
CA LEU A 254 -11.08 1.75 1.56
C LEU A 254 -11.34 2.03 0.09
N THR A 255 -10.55 1.44 -0.78
CA THR A 255 -10.68 1.59 -2.23
C THR A 255 -11.00 0.26 -2.89
N MET A 256 -11.95 0.27 -3.81
CA MET A 256 -12.40 -0.88 -4.59
C MET A 256 -12.61 -0.47 -6.05
N ARG A 257 -12.74 -1.45 -6.97
CA ARG A 257 -13.11 -1.16 -8.34
C ARG A 257 -14.58 -0.73 -8.41
N SER A 258 -14.87 0.35 -9.15
CA SER A 258 -16.24 0.87 -9.37
C SER A 258 -17.04 -0.01 -10.32
N ASN A 259 -16.37 -0.62 -11.32
CA ASN A 259 -16.98 -1.44 -12.35
C ASN A 259 -16.50 -2.88 -12.22
N GLY A 260 -17.29 -3.76 -11.61
CA GLY A 260 -16.99 -5.18 -11.49
C GLY A 260 -18.00 -5.90 -10.60
N ALA A 261 -18.28 -7.16 -10.91
CA ALA A 261 -19.02 -8.01 -9.97
C ALA A 261 -18.15 -8.16 -8.71
N ARG A 262 -18.55 -7.53 -7.62
CA ARG A 262 -17.91 -7.74 -6.32
C ARG A 262 -18.26 -9.14 -5.84
N THR A 263 -17.25 -9.89 -5.42
CA THR A 263 -17.52 -11.18 -4.79
C THR A 263 -18.16 -10.98 -3.41
N ALA A 264 -18.96 -11.93 -2.98
CA ALA A 264 -19.49 -11.91 -1.62
C ALA A 264 -18.40 -11.78 -0.54
N ALA A 265 -17.19 -12.29 -0.82
CA ALA A 265 -16.03 -12.16 0.06
C ALA A 265 -15.54 -10.71 0.15
N VAL A 266 -15.50 -9.98 -0.96
CA VAL A 266 -15.11 -8.57 -1.01
C VAL A 266 -16.14 -7.71 -0.27
N ASP A 267 -17.43 -7.89 -0.56
CA ASP A 267 -18.49 -7.15 0.13
C ASP A 267 -18.51 -7.43 1.63
N PHE A 268 -18.29 -8.68 2.01
CA PHE A 268 -18.21 -9.08 3.40
C PHE A 268 -16.98 -8.43 4.11
N ALA A 269 -15.82 -8.49 3.49
CA ALA A 269 -14.62 -7.85 4.03
C ALA A 269 -14.76 -6.32 4.13
N ALA A 270 -15.32 -5.68 3.09
CA ALA A 270 -15.61 -4.25 3.10
C ALA A 270 -16.58 -3.87 4.24
N ALA A 271 -17.63 -4.66 4.46
CA ALA A 271 -18.55 -4.45 5.57
C ALA A 271 -17.88 -4.58 6.94
N LEU A 272 -16.98 -5.57 7.11
CA LEU A 272 -16.19 -5.72 8.35
C LEU A 272 -15.23 -4.57 8.57
N ILE A 273 -14.61 -4.07 7.52
CA ILE A 273 -13.69 -2.93 7.58
C ILE A 273 -14.45 -1.65 7.99
N ARG A 274 -15.62 -1.40 7.39
CA ARG A 274 -16.49 -0.25 7.71
C ARG A 274 -17.05 -0.27 9.13
N ALA A 275 -17.32 -1.45 9.67
CA ALA A 275 -17.92 -1.61 11.00
C ALA A 275 -16.92 -1.38 12.14
N ARG A 276 -15.66 -1.09 11.84
CA ARG A 276 -14.63 -0.83 12.86
C ARG A 276 -14.56 0.66 13.15
N PRO A 277 -14.63 1.03 14.43
CA PRO A 277 -14.47 2.40 14.88
C PRO A 277 -13.02 2.88 14.73
#